data_dfcff2757d4b420c87986f21d5dc73db
#
_entry.id   dfcff2757d4b420c87986f21d5dc73db
#
_cell.length_a   1.000
_cell.length_b   1.000
_cell.length_c   1.000
_cell.angle_alpha   90.00
_cell.angle_beta   90.00
_cell.angle_gamma   90.00
#
_symmetry.space_group_name_H-M   'P 1'
#
loop_
_entity.id
_entity.type
_entity.pdbx_description
1 polymer ?
#
loop_
_entity_poly.entity_id
_entity_poly.type
_entity_poly.pdbx_seq_one_letter_code
_entity_poly.pdbx_strand_id
1 'polypeptide(L)'
;METVTAAAPLFDSVTIYSHAWLIDAVTQIGTAAQIQTLLDDQAIQSQVLDALEKNTPSWFVHYDHGSDYVMWGDDEQPIIDLSNLNKLKGMHVYCMNCSSGKGLGAHAVEQGIKEYLGYNDVVSFTTDKEQIFKEAFNYGLIVAMRQNLELKDVVEEMRQNGYRLADQLRTEGDYIGAAALVNDMDILHVYYEGGPEPPEPQCPISRSLKHAFGWNGLLFFRKLRQRLFPEILS
;
A
#
# COMPACT_ATOMS: atom_id res chain seq x y z
N MET A 1 -1.90 22.92 -8.14
CA MET A 1 -1.89 22.24 -6.82
C MET A 1 -2.67 20.96 -7.00
N GLU A 2 -2.07 19.84 -6.66
CA GLU A 2 -2.73 18.54 -6.78
C GLU A 2 -3.91 18.43 -5.82
N THR A 3 -4.96 17.71 -6.25
CA THR A 3 -6.12 17.37 -5.44
C THR A 3 -6.12 15.87 -5.17
N VAL A 4 -6.30 15.49 -3.92
CA VAL A 4 -6.15 14.10 -3.46
C VAL A 4 -7.41 13.67 -2.71
N THR A 5 -7.94 12.50 -3.03
CA THR A 5 -8.84 11.75 -2.15
C THR A 5 -8.07 10.59 -1.55
N ALA A 6 -8.01 10.50 -0.23
CA ALA A 6 -7.25 9.48 0.49
C ALA A 6 -8.16 8.70 1.44
N ALA A 7 -8.12 7.37 1.38
CA ALA A 7 -8.93 6.47 2.20
C ALA A 7 -8.06 5.57 3.08
N ALA A 8 -8.39 5.52 4.38
CA ALA A 8 -7.79 4.61 5.35
C ALA A 8 -8.80 4.28 6.47
N PRO A 9 -9.40 3.09 6.45
CA PRO A 9 -10.28 2.63 7.51
C PRO A 9 -9.50 2.24 8.77
N LEU A 10 -10.23 2.00 9.86
CA LEU A 10 -9.68 1.59 11.16
C LEU A 10 -10.60 0.54 11.79
N PHE A 11 -10.40 -0.74 11.50
CA PHE A 11 -11.28 -1.79 12.02
C PHE A 11 -10.54 -3.01 12.60
N ASP A 12 -9.23 -3.12 12.40
CA ASP A 12 -8.44 -4.22 12.96
C ASP A 12 -7.04 -3.78 13.42
N SER A 13 -6.23 -4.75 13.89
CA SER A 13 -4.90 -4.49 14.43
C SER A 13 -3.85 -4.08 13.37
N VAL A 14 -4.09 -4.33 12.10
CA VAL A 14 -3.21 -3.93 10.99
C VAL A 14 -3.59 -2.54 10.51
N THR A 15 -4.88 -2.26 10.39
CA THR A 15 -5.39 -0.98 9.93
C THR A 15 -5.08 0.17 10.88
N ILE A 16 -4.84 -0.10 12.19
CA ILE A 16 -4.30 0.90 13.13
C ILE A 16 -3.00 1.53 12.61
N TYR A 17 -2.10 0.73 12.04
CA TYR A 17 -0.82 1.22 11.52
C TYR A 17 -1.01 1.94 10.20
N SER A 18 -1.68 1.34 9.22
CA SER A 18 -1.89 1.93 7.90
C SER A 18 -2.64 3.26 7.98
N HIS A 19 -3.66 3.35 8.83
CA HIS A 19 -4.38 4.57 9.13
C HIS A 19 -3.46 5.67 9.70
N ALA A 20 -2.68 5.35 10.75
CA ALA A 20 -1.73 6.29 11.35
C ALA A 20 -0.65 6.74 10.35
N TRP A 21 -0.20 5.84 9.47
CA TRP A 21 0.78 6.15 8.45
C TRP A 21 0.23 7.09 7.37
N LEU A 22 -1.03 6.93 6.96
CA LEU A 22 -1.67 7.89 6.06
C LEU A 22 -1.77 9.27 6.70
N ILE A 23 -2.19 9.38 7.96
CA ILE A 23 -2.27 10.67 8.68
C ILE A 23 -0.90 11.33 8.75
N ASP A 24 0.16 10.56 9.02
CA ASP A 24 1.53 11.06 9.03
C ASP A 24 1.95 11.57 7.62
N ALA A 25 1.67 10.81 6.56
CA ALA A 25 1.96 11.24 5.18
C ALA A 25 1.23 12.54 4.83
N VAL A 26 -0.07 12.64 5.12
CA VAL A 26 -0.88 13.84 4.90
C VAL A 26 -0.30 15.05 5.66
N THR A 27 0.09 14.84 6.91
CA THR A 27 0.72 15.87 7.74
C THR A 27 2.04 16.36 7.12
N GLN A 28 2.87 15.45 6.65
CA GLN A 28 4.14 15.79 6.01
C GLN A 28 3.95 16.45 4.64
N ILE A 29 2.97 16.05 3.85
CA ILE A 29 2.65 16.72 2.57
C ILE A 29 2.22 18.16 2.82
N GLY A 30 1.43 18.39 3.87
CA GLY A 30 1.03 19.74 4.29
C GLY A 30 0.29 20.49 3.17
N THR A 31 0.74 21.71 2.84
CA THR A 31 0.11 22.58 1.84
C THR A 31 0.56 22.30 0.40
N ALA A 32 1.36 21.26 0.14
CA ALA A 32 1.80 20.91 -1.21
C ALA A 32 0.65 20.35 -2.07
N ALA A 33 -0.37 19.74 -1.43
CA ALA A 33 -1.58 19.26 -2.09
C ALA A 33 -2.83 19.62 -1.27
N GLN A 34 -3.99 19.65 -1.94
CA GLN A 34 -5.29 19.74 -1.28
C GLN A 34 -5.81 18.31 -1.06
N ILE A 35 -5.85 17.84 0.19
CA ILE A 35 -6.17 16.46 0.52
C ILE A 35 -7.51 16.38 1.26
N GLN A 36 -8.45 15.60 0.71
CA GLN A 36 -9.62 15.12 1.43
C GLN A 36 -9.31 13.71 1.95
N THR A 37 -9.39 13.51 3.25
CA THR A 37 -9.28 12.20 3.88
C THR A 37 -10.65 11.62 4.19
N LEU A 38 -10.82 10.33 3.91
CA LEU A 38 -11.94 9.49 4.30
C LEU A 38 -11.39 8.44 5.27
N LEU A 39 -11.59 8.67 6.56
CA LEU A 39 -10.99 7.88 7.63
C LEU A 39 -12.07 7.07 8.34
N ASP A 40 -11.67 6.00 9.01
CA ASP A 40 -12.55 5.16 9.83
C ASP A 40 -13.81 4.72 9.05
N ASP A 41 -15.00 4.92 9.58
CA ASP A 41 -16.29 4.62 8.99
C ASP A 41 -16.64 5.45 7.73
N GLN A 42 -15.84 6.45 7.38
CA GLN A 42 -15.94 7.17 6.13
C GLN A 42 -15.26 6.45 4.96
N ALA A 43 -14.36 5.52 5.21
CA ALA A 43 -13.67 4.75 4.19
C ALA A 43 -14.55 3.61 3.64
N ILE A 44 -15.77 3.93 3.24
CA ILE A 44 -16.73 3.00 2.63
C ILE A 44 -16.96 3.35 1.15
N GLN A 45 -17.39 2.37 0.36
CA GLN A 45 -17.53 2.52 -1.10
C GLN A 45 -18.36 3.74 -1.50
N SER A 46 -19.54 3.95 -0.88
CA SER A 46 -20.43 5.04 -1.24
C SER A 46 -19.80 6.42 -1.02
N GLN A 47 -19.07 6.62 0.07
CA GLN A 47 -18.41 7.88 0.37
C GLN A 47 -17.17 8.10 -0.51
N VAL A 48 -16.39 7.04 -0.77
CA VAL A 48 -15.24 7.12 -1.67
C VAL A 48 -15.70 7.48 -3.09
N LEU A 49 -16.68 6.76 -3.64
CA LEU A 49 -17.19 7.05 -4.99
C LEU A 49 -17.82 8.45 -5.10
N ASP A 50 -18.56 8.89 -4.08
CA ASP A 50 -19.14 10.23 -4.01
C ASP A 50 -18.03 11.32 -3.99
N ALA A 51 -16.96 11.12 -3.22
CA ALA A 51 -15.84 12.04 -3.17
C ALA A 51 -15.09 12.11 -4.51
N LEU A 52 -14.86 10.96 -5.17
CA LEU A 52 -14.23 10.90 -6.50
C LEU A 52 -15.06 11.65 -7.55
N GLU A 53 -16.39 11.50 -7.52
CA GLU A 53 -17.28 12.14 -8.47
C GLU A 53 -17.40 13.67 -8.24
N LYS A 54 -17.54 14.10 -6.99
CA LYS A 54 -17.72 15.51 -6.63
C LYS A 54 -16.46 16.34 -6.80
N ASN A 55 -15.31 15.79 -6.40
CA ASN A 55 -14.07 16.56 -6.34
C ASN A 55 -13.17 16.35 -7.56
N THR A 56 -13.45 15.34 -8.38
CA THR A 56 -12.61 14.98 -9.54
C THR A 56 -11.09 15.07 -9.23
N PRO A 57 -10.61 14.34 -8.21
CA PRO A 57 -9.23 14.49 -7.74
C PRO A 57 -8.25 14.03 -8.81
N SER A 58 -7.03 14.57 -8.78
CA SER A 58 -5.93 14.11 -9.63
C SER A 58 -5.24 12.86 -9.07
N TRP A 59 -5.44 12.58 -7.75
CA TRP A 59 -4.87 11.44 -7.06
C TRP A 59 -5.90 10.71 -6.20
N PHE A 60 -5.80 9.37 -6.21
CA PHE A 60 -6.44 8.51 -5.23
C PHE A 60 -5.38 7.76 -4.42
N VAL A 61 -5.49 7.81 -3.09
CA VAL A 61 -4.54 7.20 -2.15
C VAL A 61 -5.30 6.22 -1.26
N HIS A 62 -4.78 5.00 -1.12
CA HIS A 62 -5.41 3.95 -0.33
C HIS A 62 -4.40 3.26 0.59
N TYR A 63 -4.69 3.25 1.90
CA TYR A 63 -3.90 2.63 2.95
C TYR A 63 -4.77 1.69 3.77
N ASP A 64 -4.74 0.39 3.43
CA ASP A 64 -5.55 -0.64 4.11
C ASP A 64 -5.16 -2.04 3.62
N HIS A 65 -6.06 -3.00 3.83
CA HIS A 65 -5.99 -4.30 3.20
C HIS A 65 -6.29 -4.25 1.70
N GLY A 66 -5.78 -5.25 0.99
CA GLY A 66 -6.03 -5.45 -0.42
C GLY A 66 -5.94 -6.92 -0.81
N SER A 67 -6.44 -7.20 -2.00
CA SER A 67 -6.22 -8.45 -2.69
C SER A 67 -5.92 -8.17 -4.17
N ASP A 68 -5.71 -9.20 -4.98
CA ASP A 68 -5.43 -9.02 -6.42
C ASP A 68 -6.45 -8.08 -7.10
N TYR A 69 -7.72 -8.14 -6.71
CA TYR A 69 -8.82 -7.43 -7.40
C TYR A 69 -9.67 -6.53 -6.52
N VAL A 70 -9.27 -6.27 -5.29
CA VAL A 70 -10.06 -5.47 -4.35
C VAL A 70 -9.17 -4.61 -3.46
N MET A 71 -9.52 -3.34 -3.33
CA MET A 71 -9.14 -2.48 -2.22
C MET A 71 -10.27 -2.52 -1.19
N TRP A 72 -9.94 -2.90 0.03
CA TRP A 72 -10.91 -3.01 1.10
C TRP A 72 -11.11 -1.66 1.79
N GLY A 73 -12.24 -1.49 2.41
CA GLY A 73 -12.58 -0.35 3.24
C GLY A 73 -13.07 -0.79 4.60
N ASP A 74 -13.78 0.08 5.29
CA ASP A 74 -14.28 -0.20 6.63
C ASP A 74 -15.10 -1.48 6.68
N ASP A 75 -14.95 -2.22 7.77
CA ASP A 75 -15.62 -3.51 8.01
C ASP A 75 -15.41 -4.55 6.89
N GLU A 76 -14.20 -4.56 6.28
CA GLU A 76 -13.84 -5.47 5.18
C GLU A 76 -14.80 -5.38 3.95
N GLN A 77 -15.38 -4.22 3.70
CA GLN A 77 -16.23 -4.01 2.53
C GLN A 77 -15.39 -3.51 1.33
N PRO A 78 -15.61 -4.02 0.11
CA PRO A 78 -14.91 -3.53 -1.08
C PRO A 78 -15.20 -2.04 -1.32
N ILE A 79 -14.17 -1.22 -1.53
CA ILE A 79 -14.35 0.16 -1.99
C ILE A 79 -14.03 0.34 -3.46
N ILE A 80 -12.95 -0.29 -3.93
CA ILE A 80 -12.57 -0.34 -5.35
C ILE A 80 -12.35 -1.80 -5.74
N ASP A 81 -12.99 -2.22 -6.82
CA ASP A 81 -12.81 -3.51 -7.48
C ASP A 81 -12.85 -3.34 -9.01
N LEU A 82 -12.78 -4.45 -9.77
CA LEU A 82 -12.81 -4.39 -11.24
C LEU A 82 -14.10 -3.75 -11.79
N SER A 83 -15.21 -3.79 -11.07
CA SER A 83 -16.49 -3.24 -11.54
C SER A 83 -16.54 -1.71 -11.50
N ASN A 84 -15.74 -1.09 -10.63
CA ASN A 84 -15.69 0.36 -10.45
C ASN A 84 -14.28 0.97 -10.61
N LEU A 85 -13.27 0.18 -11.00
CA LEU A 85 -11.90 0.65 -11.22
C LEU A 85 -11.84 1.83 -12.20
N ASN A 86 -12.72 1.87 -13.18
CA ASN A 86 -12.83 2.97 -14.14
C ASN A 86 -13.21 4.33 -13.52
N LYS A 87 -13.68 4.35 -12.27
CA LYS A 87 -13.92 5.59 -11.51
C LYS A 87 -12.63 6.34 -11.17
N LEU A 88 -11.49 5.65 -11.24
CA LEU A 88 -10.15 6.23 -11.04
C LEU A 88 -9.51 6.72 -12.34
N LYS A 89 -10.25 6.73 -13.46
CA LYS A 89 -9.76 7.17 -14.77
C LYS A 89 -9.16 8.57 -14.70
N GLY A 90 -7.96 8.70 -15.28
CA GLY A 90 -7.24 9.97 -15.35
C GLY A 90 -6.50 10.34 -14.06
N MET A 91 -6.55 9.53 -13.01
CA MET A 91 -5.89 9.77 -11.73
C MET A 91 -4.54 9.04 -11.63
N HIS A 92 -3.69 9.53 -10.75
CA HIS A 92 -2.59 8.77 -10.18
C HIS A 92 -3.13 8.01 -8.95
N VAL A 93 -2.80 6.73 -8.84
CA VAL A 93 -3.27 5.86 -7.75
C VAL A 93 -2.08 5.38 -6.95
N TYR A 94 -2.11 5.62 -5.64
CA TYR A 94 -1.07 5.17 -4.70
C TYR A 94 -1.68 4.21 -3.68
N CYS A 95 -1.27 2.95 -3.72
CA CYS A 95 -1.79 1.90 -2.85
C CYS A 95 -0.72 1.35 -1.92
N MET A 96 -0.93 1.48 -0.62
CA MET A 96 -0.23 0.74 0.43
C MET A 96 -1.18 -0.36 0.92
N ASN A 97 -1.22 -1.47 0.17
CA ASN A 97 -2.06 -2.64 0.45
C ASN A 97 -1.49 -3.90 -0.22
N CYS A 98 -1.96 -5.06 0.19
CA CYS A 98 -1.48 -6.33 -0.36
C CYS A 98 -2.02 -6.61 -1.77
N SER A 99 -1.15 -7.08 -2.66
CA SER A 99 -1.47 -7.74 -3.93
C SER A 99 -2.24 -6.93 -4.99
N SER A 100 -2.74 -5.72 -4.67
CA SER A 100 -3.58 -4.96 -5.60
C SER A 100 -2.87 -4.55 -6.90
N GLY A 101 -1.55 -4.43 -6.86
CA GLY A 101 -0.73 -4.21 -8.05
C GLY A 101 -0.87 -5.33 -9.07
N LYS A 102 -0.89 -6.58 -8.61
CA LYS A 102 -0.95 -7.77 -9.47
C LYS A 102 -2.23 -7.87 -10.29
N GLY A 103 -3.36 -7.47 -9.72
CA GLY A 103 -4.67 -7.52 -10.36
C GLY A 103 -5.17 -6.15 -10.80
N LEU A 104 -5.59 -5.28 -9.87
CA LEU A 104 -6.11 -3.95 -10.20
C LEU A 104 -5.07 -3.12 -10.97
N GLY A 105 -3.79 -3.13 -10.54
CA GLY A 105 -2.71 -2.41 -11.21
C GLY A 105 -2.51 -2.88 -12.65
N ALA A 106 -2.53 -4.20 -12.89
CA ALA A 106 -2.40 -4.74 -14.24
C ALA A 106 -3.54 -4.30 -15.19
N HIS A 107 -4.74 -4.03 -14.66
CA HIS A 107 -5.89 -3.54 -15.44
C HIS A 107 -5.99 -2.01 -15.48
N ALA A 108 -5.21 -1.30 -14.66
CA ALA A 108 -5.34 0.14 -14.46
C ALA A 108 -5.18 0.95 -15.75
N VAL A 109 -4.16 0.61 -16.56
CA VAL A 109 -3.87 1.32 -17.82
C VAL A 109 -5.02 1.17 -18.81
N GLU A 110 -5.60 -0.03 -18.93
CA GLU A 110 -6.75 -0.30 -19.81
C GLU A 110 -8.00 0.49 -19.38
N GLN A 111 -8.14 0.78 -18.08
CA GLN A 111 -9.22 1.61 -17.53
C GLN A 111 -8.92 3.12 -17.63
N GLY A 112 -7.78 3.50 -18.21
CA GLY A 112 -7.38 4.89 -18.41
C GLY A 112 -6.89 5.59 -17.14
N ILE A 113 -6.44 4.86 -16.14
CA ILE A 113 -5.70 5.37 -14.99
C ILE A 113 -4.31 5.82 -15.47
N LYS A 114 -3.85 6.99 -15.05
CA LYS A 114 -2.55 7.53 -15.50
C LYS A 114 -1.40 6.70 -15.01
N GLU A 115 -1.39 6.43 -13.70
CA GLU A 115 -0.38 5.63 -13.03
C GLU A 115 -1.01 4.91 -11.84
N TYR A 116 -0.59 3.69 -11.61
CA TYR A 116 -1.02 2.89 -10.47
C TYR A 116 0.22 2.32 -9.78
N LEU A 117 0.53 2.80 -8.59
CA LEU A 117 1.55 2.22 -7.71
C LEU A 117 0.88 1.26 -6.74
N GLY A 118 1.37 0.05 -6.68
CA GLY A 118 0.90 -0.98 -5.75
C GLY A 118 1.89 -2.14 -5.64
N TYR A 119 1.53 -3.11 -4.82
CA TYR A 119 2.36 -4.28 -4.52
C TYR A 119 1.81 -5.53 -5.19
N ASN A 120 2.69 -6.36 -5.75
CA ASN A 120 2.31 -7.56 -6.51
C ASN A 120 2.22 -8.83 -5.64
N ASP A 121 2.40 -8.71 -4.34
CA ASP A 121 2.23 -9.79 -3.36
C ASP A 121 1.89 -9.17 -1.98
N VAL A 122 1.93 -10.00 -0.93
CA VAL A 122 1.63 -9.59 0.45
C VAL A 122 2.71 -8.64 0.98
N VAL A 123 2.29 -7.47 1.45
CA VAL A 123 3.11 -6.52 2.18
C VAL A 123 3.25 -6.96 3.64
N SER A 124 4.44 -6.81 4.20
CA SER A 124 4.75 -7.26 5.56
C SER A 124 5.52 -6.21 6.35
N PHE A 125 5.23 -6.08 7.64
CA PHE A 125 5.97 -5.19 8.53
C PHE A 125 6.06 -5.76 9.94
N THR A 126 7.02 -5.25 10.74
CA THR A 126 7.15 -5.57 12.16
C THR A 126 6.71 -4.38 13.01
N THR A 127 5.92 -4.64 14.05
CA THR A 127 5.29 -3.59 14.85
C THR A 127 6.25 -2.88 15.80
N ASP A 128 7.33 -3.54 16.22
CA ASP A 128 8.39 -2.97 17.04
C ASP A 128 9.32 -2.02 16.27
N LYS A 129 9.30 -2.08 14.95
CA LYS A 129 10.05 -1.21 14.03
C LYS A 129 9.13 -0.42 13.09
N GLU A 130 7.89 -0.21 13.46
CA GLU A 130 6.84 0.38 12.63
C GLU A 130 7.22 1.73 12.00
N GLN A 131 8.04 2.53 12.69
CA GLN A 131 8.50 3.83 12.18
C GLN A 131 9.37 3.71 10.93
N ILE A 132 10.18 2.66 10.83
CA ILE A 132 11.03 2.39 9.65
C ILE A 132 10.14 2.00 8.46
N PHE A 133 9.16 1.14 8.69
CA PHE A 133 8.21 0.73 7.64
C PHE A 133 7.34 1.90 7.20
N LYS A 134 6.86 2.72 8.14
CA LYS A 134 6.14 3.96 7.84
C LYS A 134 6.95 4.88 6.92
N GLU A 135 8.22 5.12 7.27
CA GLU A 135 9.13 5.94 6.44
C GLU A 135 9.23 5.36 5.02
N ALA A 136 9.45 4.06 4.90
CA ALA A 136 9.58 3.41 3.60
C ALA A 136 8.31 3.52 2.75
N PHE A 137 7.14 3.24 3.35
CA PHE A 137 5.86 3.22 2.63
C PHE A 137 5.30 4.60 2.32
N ASN A 138 5.62 5.62 3.13
CA ASN A 138 5.17 6.98 2.88
C ASN A 138 6.09 7.76 1.93
N TYR A 139 7.34 7.33 1.78
CA TYR A 139 8.39 8.07 1.08
C TYR A 139 7.95 8.50 -0.33
N GLY A 140 7.50 7.56 -1.16
CA GLY A 140 7.12 7.84 -2.54
C GLY A 140 5.98 8.84 -2.66
N LEU A 141 4.94 8.70 -1.82
CA LEU A 141 3.80 9.61 -1.81
C LEU A 141 4.23 11.04 -1.41
N ILE A 142 5.02 11.18 -0.35
CA ILE A 142 5.47 12.47 0.15
C ILE A 142 6.36 13.17 -0.87
N VAL A 143 7.30 12.45 -1.50
CA VAL A 143 8.20 13.00 -2.51
C VAL A 143 7.42 13.42 -3.74
N ALA A 144 6.53 12.57 -4.28
CA ALA A 144 5.71 12.87 -5.43
C ALA A 144 4.89 14.15 -5.23
N MET A 145 4.20 14.27 -4.09
CA MET A 145 3.38 15.44 -3.78
C MET A 145 4.18 16.72 -3.59
N ARG A 146 5.28 16.66 -2.83
CA ARG A 146 6.09 17.86 -2.51
C ARG A 146 6.87 18.39 -3.70
N GLN A 147 7.29 17.51 -4.60
CA GLN A 147 8.10 17.87 -5.76
C GLN A 147 7.27 17.92 -7.06
N ASN A 148 5.97 17.59 -6.98
CA ASN A 148 5.07 17.54 -8.13
C ASN A 148 5.60 16.59 -9.22
N LEU A 149 5.95 15.36 -8.81
CA LEU A 149 6.48 14.31 -9.67
C LEU A 149 5.42 13.22 -9.92
N GLU A 150 5.57 12.50 -11.01
CA GLU A 150 4.78 11.31 -11.31
C GLU A 150 5.31 10.08 -10.54
N LEU A 151 4.47 9.05 -10.33
CA LEU A 151 4.86 7.86 -9.58
C LEU A 151 5.99 7.06 -10.24
N LYS A 152 6.00 7.02 -11.57
CA LYS A 152 7.08 6.37 -12.34
C LYS A 152 8.45 7.02 -12.12
N ASP A 153 8.47 8.31 -11.81
CA ASP A 153 9.71 9.06 -11.60
C ASP A 153 10.25 8.89 -10.17
N VAL A 154 9.39 8.54 -9.21
CA VAL A 154 9.78 8.39 -7.79
C VAL A 154 9.90 6.95 -7.32
N VAL A 155 9.38 5.97 -8.05
CA VAL A 155 9.32 4.58 -7.58
C VAL A 155 10.69 3.97 -7.32
N GLU A 156 11.68 4.30 -8.15
CA GLU A 156 13.03 3.77 -7.95
C GLU A 156 13.71 4.42 -6.73
N GLU A 157 13.52 5.72 -6.52
CA GLU A 157 14.01 6.40 -5.31
C GLU A 157 13.34 5.82 -4.05
N MET A 158 12.03 5.51 -4.11
CA MET A 158 11.31 4.83 -3.03
C MET A 158 11.92 3.45 -2.73
N ARG A 159 12.24 2.65 -3.75
CA ARG A 159 12.93 1.36 -3.57
C ARG A 159 14.29 1.52 -2.90
N GLN A 160 15.11 2.44 -3.38
CA GLN A 160 16.45 2.70 -2.82
C GLN A 160 16.38 3.16 -1.37
N ASN A 161 15.39 4.01 -1.01
CA ASN A 161 15.14 4.37 0.36
C ASN A 161 14.75 3.15 1.22
N GLY A 162 13.85 2.30 0.72
CA GLY A 162 13.45 1.07 1.41
C GLY A 162 14.63 0.11 1.63
N TYR A 163 15.50 -0.10 0.63
CA TYR A 163 16.71 -0.93 0.79
C TYR A 163 17.69 -0.35 1.81
N ARG A 164 17.88 0.97 1.81
CA ARG A 164 18.70 1.67 2.83
C ARG A 164 18.15 1.44 4.24
N LEU A 165 16.84 1.52 4.41
CA LEU A 165 16.16 1.28 5.69
C LEU A 165 16.25 -0.22 6.10
N ALA A 166 16.18 -1.14 5.14
CA ALA A 166 16.41 -2.57 5.39
C ALA A 166 17.85 -2.85 5.86
N ASP A 167 18.84 -2.15 5.31
CA ASP A 167 20.24 -2.25 5.79
C ASP A 167 20.39 -1.68 7.21
N GLN A 168 19.64 -0.63 7.56
CA GLN A 168 19.58 -0.14 8.94
C GLN A 168 19.03 -1.21 9.88
N LEU A 169 17.88 -1.83 9.55
CA LEU A 169 17.29 -2.92 10.35
C LEU A 169 18.28 -4.07 10.54
N ARG A 170 18.99 -4.45 9.47
CA ARG A 170 20.02 -5.50 9.54
C ARG A 170 21.17 -5.12 10.48
N THR A 171 21.61 -3.88 10.46
CA THR A 171 22.66 -3.36 11.35
C THR A 171 22.21 -3.33 12.81
N GLU A 172 20.92 -3.11 13.06
CA GLU A 172 20.30 -3.16 14.38
C GLU A 172 20.01 -4.60 14.85
N GLY A 173 20.26 -5.62 14.01
CA GLY A 173 20.03 -7.04 14.30
C GLY A 173 18.62 -7.55 14.00
N ASP A 174 17.76 -6.73 13.42
CA ASP A 174 16.42 -7.14 12.97
C ASP A 174 16.48 -7.70 11.53
N TYR A 175 16.89 -8.94 11.40
CA TYR A 175 17.00 -9.63 10.11
C TYR A 175 15.62 -9.96 9.51
N ILE A 176 14.59 -10.13 10.34
CA ILE A 176 13.22 -10.43 9.88
C ILE A 176 12.61 -9.20 9.28
N GLY A 177 12.66 -8.06 9.97
CA GLY A 177 12.20 -6.78 9.46
C GLY A 177 12.96 -6.36 8.20
N ALA A 178 14.28 -6.56 8.17
CA ALA A 178 15.09 -6.28 6.98
C ALA A 178 14.66 -7.12 5.77
N ALA A 179 14.42 -8.42 5.95
CA ALA A 179 13.96 -9.30 4.88
C ALA A 179 12.54 -8.96 4.40
N ALA A 180 11.64 -8.60 5.32
CA ALA A 180 10.30 -8.14 4.99
C ALA A 180 10.35 -6.88 4.12
N LEU A 181 11.11 -5.86 4.54
CA LEU A 181 11.19 -4.60 3.81
C LEU A 181 11.86 -4.74 2.44
N VAL A 182 12.90 -5.58 2.30
CA VAL A 182 13.47 -5.92 0.98
C VAL A 182 12.41 -6.56 0.09
N ASN A 183 11.67 -7.55 0.60
CA ASN A 183 10.60 -8.19 -0.17
C ASN A 183 9.53 -7.18 -0.61
N ASP A 184 9.12 -6.25 0.27
CA ASP A 184 8.11 -5.25 -0.06
C ASP A 184 8.60 -4.31 -1.17
N MET A 185 9.87 -3.94 -1.18
CA MET A 185 10.45 -3.13 -2.25
C MET A 185 10.59 -3.90 -3.58
N ASP A 186 10.89 -5.22 -3.51
CA ASP A 186 10.99 -6.08 -4.69
C ASP A 186 9.64 -6.29 -5.39
N ILE A 187 8.55 -6.36 -4.63
CA ILE A 187 7.18 -6.55 -5.16
C ILE A 187 6.46 -5.24 -5.48
N LEU A 188 7.04 -4.10 -5.15
CA LEU A 188 6.50 -2.78 -5.50
C LEU A 188 6.58 -2.54 -7.00
N HIS A 189 5.49 -2.07 -7.61
CA HIS A 189 5.45 -1.78 -9.04
C HIS A 189 4.59 -0.55 -9.36
N VAL A 190 4.94 0.12 -10.48
CA VAL A 190 4.13 1.19 -11.07
C VAL A 190 3.69 0.78 -12.46
N TYR A 191 2.38 0.81 -12.69
CA TYR A 191 1.74 0.56 -13.98
C TYR A 191 1.39 1.90 -14.62
N TYR A 192 1.78 2.10 -15.89
CA TYR A 192 1.49 3.28 -16.69
C TYR A 192 1.59 2.94 -18.18
N GLU A 193 1.03 3.78 -19.04
CA GLU A 193 1.05 3.55 -20.50
C GLU A 193 2.50 3.49 -21.03
N GLY A 194 2.85 2.40 -21.70
CA GLY A 194 4.20 2.13 -22.18
C GLY A 194 5.22 1.75 -21.10
N GLY A 195 4.77 1.55 -19.85
CA GLY A 195 5.63 1.07 -18.77
C GLY A 195 6.07 -0.39 -18.95
N PRO A 196 7.12 -0.79 -18.23
CA PRO A 196 7.59 -2.17 -18.26
C PRO A 196 6.59 -3.12 -17.60
N GLU A 197 6.59 -4.38 -18.04
CA GLU A 197 5.91 -5.43 -17.29
C GLU A 197 6.54 -5.59 -15.87
N PRO A 198 5.74 -5.97 -14.87
CA PRO A 198 6.26 -6.22 -13.53
C PRO A 198 7.39 -7.24 -13.59
N PRO A 199 8.52 -6.96 -12.93
CA PRO A 199 9.59 -7.95 -12.86
C PRO A 199 9.08 -9.22 -12.16
N GLU A 200 9.46 -10.38 -12.68
CA GLU A 200 9.24 -11.61 -11.91
C GLU A 200 9.95 -11.52 -10.55
N PRO A 201 9.32 -11.93 -9.44
CA PRO A 201 9.92 -11.88 -8.12
C PRO A 201 11.28 -12.58 -8.11
N GLN A 202 12.35 -11.82 -7.99
CA GLN A 202 13.73 -12.33 -8.06
C GLN A 202 14.25 -12.85 -6.72
N CYS A 203 13.51 -12.65 -5.61
CA CYS A 203 13.98 -13.03 -4.29
C CYS A 203 13.86 -14.55 -4.07
N PRO A 204 14.99 -15.27 -3.84
CA PRO A 204 14.98 -16.70 -3.49
C PRO A 204 14.17 -17.01 -2.22
N ILE A 205 14.05 -16.02 -1.31
CA ILE A 205 13.30 -16.13 -0.05
C ILE A 205 11.80 -16.22 -0.34
N SER A 206 11.28 -15.45 -1.30
CA SER A 206 9.87 -15.52 -1.69
C SER A 206 9.50 -16.89 -2.27
N ARG A 207 10.37 -17.51 -3.04
CA ARG A 207 10.21 -18.90 -3.50
C ARG A 207 10.29 -19.91 -2.37
N SER A 208 11.26 -19.76 -1.45
CA SER A 208 11.42 -20.67 -0.31
C SER A 208 10.27 -20.56 0.70
N LEU A 209 9.76 -19.35 0.97
CA LEU A 209 8.60 -19.16 1.85
C LEU A 209 7.31 -19.67 1.20
N LYS A 210 7.09 -19.46 -0.10
CA LYS A 210 5.95 -20.06 -0.84
C LYS A 210 6.01 -21.59 -0.84
N HIS A 211 7.19 -22.21 -0.93
CA HIS A 211 7.37 -23.66 -0.88
C HIS A 211 7.37 -24.23 0.54
N ALA A 212 7.90 -23.49 1.54
CA ALA A 212 7.96 -23.96 2.93
C ALA A 212 6.62 -23.80 3.67
N PHE A 213 5.81 -22.81 3.32
CA PHE A 213 4.60 -22.47 4.07
C PHE A 213 3.30 -22.64 3.30
N GLY A 214 3.32 -22.91 2.00
CA GLY A 214 2.14 -23.09 1.17
C GLY A 214 1.11 -21.95 1.33
N TRP A 215 -0.07 -22.10 0.74
CA TRP A 215 -1.23 -21.19 0.93
C TRP A 215 -1.74 -21.08 2.38
N ASN A 216 -1.15 -21.82 3.32
CA ASN A 216 -1.47 -21.82 4.75
C ASN A 216 -0.61 -20.83 5.59
N GLY A 217 0.20 -19.97 4.98
CA GLY A 217 1.01 -18.96 5.70
C GLY A 217 0.15 -18.04 6.56
N LEU A 218 -0.99 -17.59 6.06
CA LEU A 218 -1.99 -16.82 6.83
C LEU A 218 -2.49 -17.59 8.09
N LEU A 219 -2.67 -18.91 7.98
CA LEU A 219 -3.07 -19.76 9.11
C LEU A 219 -1.91 -19.97 10.10
N PHE A 220 -0.66 -19.94 9.65
CA PHE A 220 0.50 -20.07 10.53
C PHE A 220 0.69 -18.82 11.40
N PHE A 221 0.60 -17.63 10.84
CA PHE A 221 0.63 -16.38 11.62
C PHE A 221 -0.57 -16.30 12.59
N ARG A 222 -1.76 -16.71 12.18
CA ARG A 222 -2.94 -16.78 13.03
C ARG A 222 -2.76 -17.78 14.19
N LYS A 223 -2.14 -18.95 13.95
CA LYS A 223 -1.81 -19.95 14.99
C LYS A 223 -0.65 -19.54 15.89
N LEU A 224 0.35 -18.84 15.35
CA LEU A 224 1.46 -18.30 16.15
C LEU A 224 0.98 -17.18 17.07
N ARG A 225 0.08 -16.31 16.59
CA ARG A 225 -0.59 -15.27 17.39
C ARG A 225 -1.37 -15.86 18.57
N GLN A 226 -2.15 -16.93 18.34
CA GLN A 226 -2.88 -17.62 19.42
C GLN A 226 -1.98 -18.30 20.48
N ARG A 227 -0.75 -18.67 20.09
CA ARG A 227 0.23 -19.26 21.03
C ARG A 227 1.05 -18.24 21.79
N LEU A 228 1.35 -17.07 21.18
CA LEU A 228 2.22 -16.05 21.77
C LEU A 228 1.46 -14.99 22.56
N PHE A 229 0.17 -14.79 22.30
CA PHE A 229 -0.65 -13.76 22.96
C PHE A 229 -2.05 -14.30 23.33
N PRO A 230 -2.16 -15.23 24.29
CA PRO A 230 -3.45 -15.81 24.67
C PRO A 230 -4.39 -14.84 25.42
N GLU A 231 -3.91 -13.69 25.88
CA GLU A 231 -4.63 -12.80 26.82
C GLU A 231 -5.37 -11.60 26.19
N ILE A 232 -5.43 -11.49 24.86
CA ILE A 232 -6.08 -10.33 24.17
C ILE A 232 -7.50 -10.66 23.68
N LEU A 233 -8.03 -11.83 24.02
CA LEU A 233 -9.41 -12.25 23.67
C LEU A 233 -10.20 -12.68 24.92
N SER A 234 -10.35 -11.78 25.87
CA SER A 234 -11.37 -11.89 26.92
C SER A 234 -12.16 -10.61 27.04
#